data_f893ef77da6e5ed95c6a7bf2c7c06657
#
_entry.id   f893ef77da6e5ed95c6a7bf2c7c06657
#
_cell.length_a   1.000
_cell.length_b   1.000
_cell.length_c   1.000
_cell.angle_alpha   90.00
_cell.angle_beta   90.00
_cell.angle_gamma   90.00
#
_symmetry.space_group_name_H-M   'P 1'
#
loop_
_entity.id
_entity.type
_entity.pdbx_description
1 polymer ?
#
loop_
_entity_poly.entity_id
_entity_poly.type
_entity_poly.pdbx_seq_one_letter_code
_entity_poly.pdbx_strand_id
1 'polypeptide(L)'
;MTNYFLIHTTKLTAVCALATLLVCAAAGKTPGREEVVEVSGTTEFEAPTNMPAISVKGKSSAAQGRVIVSREPDGILLEHIEASIPIKSLSTGMAVRDEHMRKYVFTAADGRAPDLRFEAGKAECSGRAGSQEFVCQVSGSLSIRDIARPLAIHLKVRQTSGQLSFKAAGEAVVKLSDYEIPQPSQFGVKISNEVKLRLEFTARPRPAESSSLGGVR
;
A
#
# COMPACT_ATOMS: atom_id res chain seq x y z
N MET A 1 20.73 -75.01 -66.57
CA MET A 1 20.95 -76.04 -65.55
C MET A 1 20.81 -75.44 -64.21
N THR A 2 19.85 -75.98 -63.47
CA THR A 2 19.74 -76.18 -62.04
C THR A 2 19.59 -74.99 -61.11
N ASN A 3 18.36 -74.81 -60.74
CA ASN A 3 17.75 -74.55 -59.40
C ASN A 3 18.72 -74.28 -58.24
N TYR A 4 18.38 -73.35 -57.38
CA TYR A 4 17.94 -73.63 -56.01
C TYR A 4 17.23 -72.42 -55.36
N PHE A 5 16.06 -72.72 -54.89
CA PHE A 5 15.16 -71.96 -54.00
C PHE A 5 15.77 -71.81 -52.62
N LEU A 6 15.77 -70.64 -52.04
CA LEU A 6 15.83 -70.57 -50.58
C LEU A 6 15.04 -69.37 -50.05
N ILE A 7 14.07 -69.76 -49.33
CA ILE A 7 13.15 -68.94 -48.56
C ILE A 7 13.88 -68.35 -47.33
N HIS A 8 13.91 -67.07 -47.17
CA HIS A 8 14.30 -66.47 -45.91
C HIS A 8 13.16 -65.64 -45.34
N THR A 9 12.73 -66.13 -44.21
CA THR A 9 11.69 -65.62 -43.29
C THR A 9 11.97 -64.20 -42.84
N THR A 10 11.00 -63.34 -43.07
CA THR A 10 10.91 -61.96 -42.54
C THR A 10 10.71 -61.99 -41.04
N LYS A 11 11.69 -61.51 -40.30
CA LYS A 11 11.53 -61.11 -38.89
C LYS A 11 11.01 -59.69 -38.81
N LEU A 12 9.77 -59.56 -38.43
CA LEU A 12 9.08 -58.30 -38.12
C LEU A 12 9.59 -57.84 -36.76
N THR A 13 10.52 -56.87 -36.71
CA THR A 13 10.91 -56.20 -35.47
C THR A 13 10.02 -54.98 -35.26
N ALA A 14 9.11 -55.14 -34.32
CA ALA A 14 8.27 -54.02 -33.82
C ALA A 14 9.19 -53.05 -33.03
N VAL A 15 9.46 -51.88 -33.61
CA VAL A 15 10.05 -50.75 -32.90
C VAL A 15 8.98 -50.04 -32.12
N CYS A 16 8.90 -50.31 -30.81
CA CYS A 16 8.11 -49.53 -29.87
C CYS A 16 8.75 -48.14 -29.72
N ALA A 17 8.22 -47.14 -30.39
CA ALA A 17 8.56 -45.75 -30.17
C ALA A 17 7.90 -45.29 -28.84
N LEU A 18 8.70 -45.26 -27.77
CA LEU A 18 8.32 -44.63 -26.50
C LEU A 18 8.36 -43.12 -26.71
N ALA A 19 7.21 -42.53 -27.01
CA ALA A 19 7.01 -41.07 -26.95
C ALA A 19 6.95 -40.66 -25.49
N THR A 20 8.06 -40.23 -24.90
CA THR A 20 8.09 -39.55 -23.62
C THR A 20 7.51 -38.18 -23.79
N LEU A 21 6.23 -38.04 -23.40
CA LEU A 21 5.60 -36.72 -23.19
C LEU A 21 6.30 -36.05 -22.00
N LEU A 22 7.17 -35.12 -22.31
CA LEU A 22 7.73 -34.16 -21.35
C LEU A 22 6.61 -33.19 -21.03
N VAL A 23 5.82 -33.49 -20.01
CA VAL A 23 4.89 -32.52 -19.41
C VAL A 23 5.76 -31.49 -18.68
N CYS A 24 6.05 -30.36 -19.35
CA CYS A 24 6.50 -29.15 -18.67
C CYS A 24 5.39 -28.73 -17.71
N ALA A 25 5.47 -29.18 -16.46
CA ALA A 25 4.72 -28.59 -15.37
C ALA A 25 5.22 -27.15 -15.22
N ALA A 26 4.54 -26.19 -15.85
CA ALA A 26 4.66 -24.81 -15.49
C ALA A 26 4.30 -24.76 -14.00
N ALA A 27 5.31 -24.57 -13.15
CA ALA A 27 5.12 -24.29 -11.74
C ALA A 27 4.35 -22.97 -11.65
N GLY A 28 3.03 -23.05 -11.74
CA GLY A 28 2.14 -21.95 -11.46
C GLY A 28 2.41 -21.52 -10.02
N LYS A 29 2.96 -20.32 -9.86
CA LYS A 29 3.11 -19.68 -8.56
C LYS A 29 1.73 -19.69 -7.92
N THR A 30 1.51 -20.51 -6.90
CA THR A 30 0.24 -20.51 -6.16
C THR A 30 0.08 -19.11 -5.57
N PRO A 31 -0.94 -18.33 -5.93
CA PRO A 31 -1.12 -17.02 -5.35
C PRO A 31 -1.22 -17.18 -3.83
N GLY A 32 -0.45 -16.37 -3.10
CA GLY A 32 -0.54 -16.33 -1.66
C GLY A 32 -1.97 -16.01 -1.25
N ARG A 33 -2.39 -16.52 -0.10
CA ARG A 33 -3.73 -16.20 0.43
C ARG A 33 -3.84 -14.69 0.64
N GLU A 34 -4.78 -14.07 -0.04
CA GLU A 34 -5.12 -12.66 0.15
C GLU A 34 -5.85 -12.48 1.48
N GLU A 35 -5.42 -11.52 2.25
CA GLU A 35 -6.09 -11.15 3.49
C GLU A 35 -6.31 -9.64 3.57
N VAL A 36 -7.52 -9.26 4.00
CA VAL A 36 -7.84 -7.86 4.25
C VAL A 36 -7.36 -7.48 5.64
N VAL A 37 -6.52 -6.47 5.73
CA VAL A 37 -6.06 -5.91 6.99
C VAL A 37 -6.59 -4.50 7.17
N GLU A 38 -7.01 -4.18 8.39
CA GLU A 38 -7.40 -2.84 8.78
C GLU A 38 -6.18 -2.10 9.32
N VAL A 39 -6.04 -0.86 8.88
CA VAL A 39 -4.92 0.00 9.22
C VAL A 39 -5.41 1.14 10.09
N SER A 40 -4.69 1.39 11.18
CA SER A 40 -4.92 2.56 12.03
C SER A 40 -3.57 3.14 12.47
N GLY A 41 -3.51 4.43 12.70
CA GLY A 41 -2.24 5.02 13.10
C GLY A 41 -2.23 6.52 13.23
N THR A 42 -1.00 7.04 13.28
CA THR A 42 -0.71 8.46 13.42
C THR A 42 -0.04 8.97 12.15
N THR A 43 -0.46 10.15 11.74
CA THR A 43 0.22 10.94 10.71
C THR A 43 0.68 12.24 11.33
N GLU A 44 1.95 12.54 11.20
CA GLU A 44 2.54 13.83 11.59
C GLU A 44 2.91 14.61 10.34
N PHE A 45 2.81 15.92 10.41
CA PHE A 45 3.32 16.80 9.37
C PHE A 45 4.26 17.86 9.96
N GLU A 46 5.24 18.23 9.16
CA GLU A 46 6.12 19.34 9.45
C GLU A 46 6.21 20.25 8.22
N ALA A 47 5.78 21.49 8.39
CA ALA A 47 5.82 22.53 7.39
C ALA A 47 6.91 23.56 7.79
N PRO A 48 8.10 23.52 7.17
CA PRO A 48 9.13 24.53 7.39
C PRO A 48 8.63 25.93 7.03
N THR A 49 9.28 26.96 7.55
CA THR A 49 8.99 28.35 7.21
C THR A 49 10.19 29.02 6.55
N ASN A 50 9.98 30.24 6.06
CA ASN A 50 11.05 31.10 5.57
C ASN A 50 12.01 31.58 6.68
N MET A 51 11.70 31.31 7.95
CA MET A 51 12.58 31.63 9.08
C MET A 51 13.31 30.36 9.53
N PRO A 52 14.65 30.37 9.58
CA PRO A 52 15.43 29.23 10.05
C PRO A 52 14.99 28.73 11.43
N ALA A 53 14.99 27.43 11.60
CA ALA A 53 14.59 26.73 12.83
C ALA A 53 13.13 26.89 13.28
N ILE A 54 12.29 27.57 12.49
CA ILE A 54 10.86 27.66 12.74
C ILE A 54 10.10 26.73 11.78
N SER A 55 9.31 25.81 12.31
CA SER A 55 8.41 24.96 11.53
C SER A 55 7.05 24.86 12.22
N VAL A 56 5.99 24.70 11.43
CA VAL A 56 4.68 24.36 11.94
C VAL A 56 4.56 22.84 11.91
N LYS A 57 4.30 22.27 13.07
CA LYS A 57 4.10 20.82 13.23
C LYS A 57 2.67 20.56 13.65
N GLY A 58 2.15 19.42 13.24
CA GLY A 58 0.87 18.94 13.69
C GLY A 58 0.73 17.44 13.43
N LYS A 59 -0.33 16.87 13.98
CA LYS A 59 -0.58 15.42 13.88
C LYS A 59 -2.07 15.10 13.90
N SER A 60 -2.36 13.88 13.43
CA SER A 60 -3.62 13.18 13.65
C SER A 60 -3.32 11.76 14.09
N SER A 61 -4.05 11.27 15.09
CA SER A 61 -4.05 9.84 15.48
C SER A 61 -5.31 9.11 15.01
N ALA A 62 -6.07 9.71 14.12
CA ALA A 62 -7.30 9.16 13.56
C ALA A 62 -7.12 8.70 12.09
N ALA A 63 -5.89 8.45 11.66
CA ALA A 63 -5.65 7.84 10.36
C ALA A 63 -6.17 6.39 10.38
N GLN A 64 -6.95 6.04 9.37
CA GLN A 64 -7.53 4.70 9.22
C GLN A 64 -7.53 4.30 7.76
N GLY A 65 -7.54 2.99 7.51
CA GLY A 65 -7.50 2.49 6.14
C GLY A 65 -7.69 0.98 6.06
N ARG A 66 -7.56 0.49 4.84
CA ARG A 66 -7.69 -0.91 4.50
C ARG A 66 -6.68 -1.26 3.41
N VAL A 67 -6.11 -2.43 3.52
CA VAL A 67 -5.14 -2.95 2.55
C VAL A 67 -5.41 -4.43 2.34
N ILE A 68 -5.33 -4.91 1.11
CA ILE A 68 -5.26 -6.33 0.81
C ILE A 68 -3.77 -6.71 0.80
N VAL A 69 -3.42 -7.73 1.56
CA VAL A 69 -2.03 -8.22 1.69
C VAL A 69 -1.95 -9.66 1.23
N SER A 70 -1.04 -9.95 0.32
CA SER A 70 -0.68 -11.29 -0.12
C SER A 70 0.76 -11.60 0.28
N ARG A 71 1.02 -12.85 0.69
CA ARG A 71 2.38 -13.32 0.96
C ARG A 71 3.04 -13.78 -0.32
N GLU A 72 4.25 -13.34 -0.52
CA GLU A 72 5.13 -13.79 -1.59
C GLU A 72 6.35 -14.52 -0.99
N PRO A 73 7.06 -15.39 -1.75
CA PRO A 73 8.23 -16.10 -1.25
C PRO A 73 9.32 -15.19 -0.68
N ASP A 74 9.51 -14.01 -1.29
CA ASP A 74 10.57 -13.06 -0.95
C ASP A 74 10.03 -11.75 -0.37
N GLY A 75 8.75 -11.72 0.03
CA GLY A 75 8.17 -10.48 0.54
C GLY A 75 6.68 -10.52 0.80
N ILE A 76 6.09 -9.35 0.71
CA ILE A 76 4.64 -9.16 0.75
C ILE A 76 4.22 -8.28 -0.42
N LEU A 77 3.04 -8.54 -0.92
CA LEU A 77 2.38 -7.73 -1.92
C LEU A 77 1.23 -6.99 -1.23
N LEU A 78 1.21 -5.67 -1.40
CA LEU A 78 0.10 -4.83 -0.96
C LEU A 78 -0.77 -4.55 -2.17
N GLU A 79 -2.07 -4.76 -2.05
CA GLU A 79 -3.03 -4.49 -3.10
C GLU A 79 -4.18 -3.66 -2.54
N HIS A 80 -4.79 -2.83 -3.40
CA HIS A 80 -5.96 -2.04 -3.08
C HIS A 80 -5.85 -1.29 -1.74
N ILE A 81 -4.91 -0.37 -1.69
CA ILE A 81 -4.62 0.43 -0.49
C ILE A 81 -5.58 1.61 -0.45
N GLU A 82 -6.36 1.72 0.61
CA GLU A 82 -7.22 2.87 0.90
C GLU A 82 -6.89 3.39 2.30
N ALA A 83 -6.70 4.69 2.43
CA ALA A 83 -6.52 5.34 3.72
C ALA A 83 -7.21 6.70 3.78
N SER A 84 -7.65 7.09 4.94
CA SER A 84 -8.28 8.39 5.18
C SER A 84 -7.84 8.99 6.51
N ILE A 85 -7.84 10.33 6.55
CA ILE A 85 -7.57 11.11 7.76
C ILE A 85 -8.66 12.18 7.87
N PRO A 86 -9.50 12.13 8.90
CA PRO A 86 -10.50 13.17 9.14
C PRO A 86 -9.82 14.52 9.38
N ILE A 87 -10.17 15.53 8.58
CA ILE A 87 -9.57 16.88 8.69
C ILE A 87 -9.75 17.46 10.11
N LYS A 88 -10.86 17.20 10.75
CA LYS A 88 -11.13 17.66 12.12
C LYS A 88 -10.19 17.06 13.17
N SER A 89 -9.51 15.95 12.86
CA SER A 89 -8.57 15.28 13.76
C SER A 89 -7.16 15.84 13.70
N LEU A 90 -6.86 16.65 12.67
CA LEU A 90 -5.56 17.32 12.55
C LEU A 90 -5.45 18.43 13.58
N SER A 91 -4.37 18.39 14.36
CA SER A 91 -4.08 19.41 15.39
C SER A 91 -2.61 19.78 15.40
N THR A 92 -2.38 21.08 15.55
CA THR A 92 -1.06 21.67 15.76
C THR A 92 -0.82 22.01 17.25
N GLY A 93 -1.76 21.65 18.12
CA GLY A 93 -1.75 21.99 19.55
C GLY A 93 -2.20 23.42 19.86
N MET A 94 -2.64 24.19 18.86
CA MET A 94 -3.16 25.56 19.04
C MET A 94 -4.50 25.71 18.32
N ALA A 95 -5.59 25.84 19.06
CA ALA A 95 -6.96 25.87 18.53
C ALA A 95 -7.17 26.89 17.41
N VAL A 96 -6.66 28.11 17.57
CA VAL A 96 -6.78 29.18 16.55
C VAL A 96 -6.03 28.80 15.26
N ARG A 97 -4.85 28.20 15.37
CA ARG A 97 -4.09 27.76 14.21
C ARG A 97 -4.77 26.57 13.54
N ASP A 98 -5.34 25.66 14.31
CA ASP A 98 -6.08 24.50 13.80
C ASP A 98 -7.34 24.95 13.02
N GLU A 99 -8.03 25.97 13.52
CA GLU A 99 -9.17 26.58 12.81
C GLU A 99 -8.73 27.24 11.49
N HIS A 100 -7.66 28.05 11.53
CA HIS A 100 -7.11 28.66 10.32
C HIS A 100 -6.64 27.62 9.32
N MET A 101 -5.98 26.55 9.77
CA MET A 101 -5.53 25.45 8.92
C MET A 101 -6.74 24.79 8.24
N ARG A 102 -7.80 24.45 8.97
CA ARG A 102 -9.02 23.89 8.38
C ARG A 102 -9.64 24.82 7.35
N LYS A 103 -9.78 26.10 7.69
CA LYS A 103 -10.44 27.09 6.84
C LYS A 103 -9.64 27.41 5.56
N TYR A 104 -8.33 27.62 5.67
CA TYR A 104 -7.53 28.15 4.56
C TYR A 104 -6.74 27.10 3.79
N VAL A 105 -6.46 25.94 4.41
CA VAL A 105 -5.70 24.87 3.78
C VAL A 105 -6.60 23.75 3.27
N PHE A 106 -7.65 23.38 4.03
CA PHE A 106 -8.43 22.18 3.73
C PHE A 106 -9.86 22.45 3.23
N THR A 107 -10.34 23.68 3.25
CA THR A 107 -11.66 24.01 2.69
C THR A 107 -11.56 24.13 1.18
N ALA A 108 -12.37 23.38 0.46
CA ALA A 108 -12.50 23.42 -0.99
C ALA A 108 -13.29 24.68 -1.44
N ALA A 109 -13.30 24.94 -2.75
CA ALA A 109 -13.97 26.13 -3.32
C ALA A 109 -15.48 26.16 -3.06
N ASP A 110 -16.12 25.01 -2.85
CA ASP A 110 -17.53 24.87 -2.52
C ASP A 110 -17.84 25.03 -1.01
N GLY A 111 -16.82 25.32 -0.21
CA GLY A 111 -16.95 25.51 1.24
C GLY A 111 -16.90 24.22 2.07
N ARG A 112 -16.80 23.04 1.44
CA ARG A 112 -16.63 21.77 2.15
C ARG A 112 -15.17 21.56 2.57
N ALA A 113 -14.94 20.79 3.62
CA ALA A 113 -13.63 20.34 4.05
C ALA A 113 -13.62 18.79 4.07
N PRO A 114 -13.44 18.17 2.89
CA PRO A 114 -13.42 16.71 2.79
C PRO A 114 -12.20 16.13 3.49
N ASP A 115 -12.35 14.93 4.02
CA ASP A 115 -11.25 14.20 4.64
C ASP A 115 -10.14 13.93 3.61
N LEU A 116 -8.90 13.89 4.09
CA LEU A 116 -7.78 13.46 3.26
C LEU A 116 -7.98 11.99 2.89
N ARG A 117 -7.72 11.65 1.62
CA ARG A 117 -7.81 10.27 1.12
C ARG A 117 -6.56 9.91 0.35
N PHE A 118 -6.06 8.71 0.58
CA PHE A 118 -4.98 8.13 -0.19
C PHE A 118 -5.45 6.80 -0.76
N GLU A 119 -5.21 6.61 -2.05
CA GLU A 119 -5.55 5.39 -2.77
C GLU A 119 -4.35 4.93 -3.59
N ALA A 120 -4.04 3.63 -3.53
CA ALA A 120 -3.02 3.04 -4.37
C ALA A 120 -3.46 1.63 -4.81
N GLY A 121 -3.04 1.23 -6.00
CA GLY A 121 -3.33 -0.08 -6.53
C GLY A 121 -2.44 -1.14 -5.89
N LYS A 122 -1.27 -1.35 -6.47
CA LYS A 122 -0.36 -2.43 -6.13
C LYS A 122 1.01 -1.91 -5.73
N ALA A 123 1.59 -2.46 -4.67
CA ALA A 123 2.95 -2.17 -4.27
C ALA A 123 3.65 -3.44 -3.76
N GLU A 124 4.83 -3.71 -4.30
CA GLU A 124 5.66 -4.81 -3.86
C GLU A 124 6.57 -4.35 -2.71
N CYS A 125 6.64 -5.17 -1.69
CA CYS A 125 7.50 -4.97 -0.56
C CYS A 125 8.54 -6.08 -0.51
N SER A 126 9.80 -5.73 -0.63
CA SER A 126 10.92 -6.65 -0.59
C SER A 126 11.57 -6.69 0.78
N GLY A 127 12.07 -7.86 1.16
CA GLY A 127 12.82 -8.08 2.39
C GLY A 127 13.88 -9.17 2.18
N ARG A 128 14.75 -9.36 3.17
CA ARG A 128 15.67 -10.49 3.16
C ARG A 128 14.89 -11.77 3.44
N ALA A 129 15.22 -12.87 2.77
CA ALA A 129 14.61 -14.18 3.00
C ALA A 129 14.60 -14.53 4.50
N GLY A 130 13.44 -14.90 5.05
CA GLY A 130 13.23 -15.17 6.47
C GLY A 130 13.14 -13.93 7.37
N SER A 131 13.26 -12.72 6.83
CA SER A 131 13.08 -11.48 7.60
C SER A 131 11.60 -11.21 7.86
N GLN A 132 11.35 -10.54 8.98
CA GLN A 132 10.05 -9.94 9.29
C GLN A 132 10.00 -8.45 8.90
N GLU A 133 11.06 -7.92 8.29
CA GLU A 133 11.16 -6.53 7.89
C GLU A 133 11.18 -6.41 6.36
N PHE A 134 10.36 -5.50 5.86
CA PHE A 134 10.18 -5.23 4.44
C PHE A 134 10.30 -3.74 4.17
N VAL A 135 10.76 -3.42 2.97
CA VAL A 135 10.77 -2.05 2.45
C VAL A 135 9.83 -2.00 1.26
N CYS A 136 8.93 -1.04 1.28
CA CYS A 136 7.94 -0.84 0.24
C CYS A 136 8.06 0.58 -0.32
N GLN A 137 7.89 0.71 -1.62
CA GLN A 137 7.59 1.99 -2.26
C GLN A 137 6.16 1.94 -2.76
N VAL A 138 5.29 2.69 -2.10
CA VAL A 138 3.87 2.76 -2.45
C VAL A 138 3.64 4.03 -3.27
N SER A 139 3.24 3.86 -4.52
CA SER A 139 2.86 4.97 -5.39
C SER A 139 1.35 4.98 -5.55
N GLY A 140 0.73 6.09 -5.18
CA GLY A 140 -0.71 6.24 -5.19
C GLY A 140 -1.14 7.67 -5.47
N SER A 141 -2.36 7.98 -5.15
CA SER A 141 -2.98 9.29 -5.28
C SER A 141 -3.43 9.80 -3.91
N LEU A 142 -2.95 10.96 -3.51
CA LEU A 142 -3.45 11.68 -2.34
C LEU A 142 -4.45 12.74 -2.80
N SER A 143 -5.62 12.75 -2.18
CA SER A 143 -6.65 13.77 -2.40
C SER A 143 -6.70 14.74 -1.23
N ILE A 144 -6.53 16.03 -1.53
CA ILE A 144 -6.70 17.16 -0.61
C ILE A 144 -7.67 18.14 -1.26
N ARG A 145 -8.72 18.55 -0.59
CA ARG A 145 -9.75 19.47 -1.15
C ARG A 145 -10.39 18.93 -2.45
N ASP A 146 -10.58 17.61 -2.54
CA ASP A 146 -11.04 16.92 -3.74
C ASP A 146 -10.08 17.01 -4.96
N ILE A 147 -8.87 17.54 -4.78
CA ILE A 147 -7.82 17.55 -5.79
C ILE A 147 -6.91 16.34 -5.57
N ALA A 148 -6.90 15.41 -6.50
CA ALA A 148 -6.08 14.20 -6.45
C ALA A 148 -4.73 14.43 -7.14
N ARG A 149 -3.62 14.07 -6.49
CA ARG A 149 -2.25 14.17 -7.03
C ARG A 149 -1.43 12.93 -6.70
N PRO A 150 -0.50 12.54 -7.57
CA PRO A 150 0.41 11.45 -7.28
C PRO A 150 1.23 11.69 -6.02
N LEU A 151 1.36 10.66 -5.19
CA LEU A 151 2.21 10.66 -4.01
C LEU A 151 2.92 9.32 -3.90
N ALA A 152 4.24 9.36 -3.69
CA ALA A 152 5.05 8.20 -3.36
C ALA A 152 5.37 8.21 -1.86
N ILE A 153 5.16 7.06 -1.21
CA ILE A 153 5.43 6.84 0.21
C ILE A 153 6.46 5.74 0.34
N HIS A 154 7.54 6.01 1.04
CA HIS A 154 8.53 5.00 1.40
C HIS A 154 8.17 4.42 2.76
N LEU A 155 7.85 3.13 2.81
CA LEU A 155 7.44 2.44 4.02
C LEU A 155 8.50 1.43 4.45
N LYS A 156 8.77 1.38 5.75
CA LYS A 156 9.42 0.25 6.42
C LYS A 156 8.32 -0.51 7.17
N VAL A 157 8.12 -1.75 6.80
CA VAL A 157 7.06 -2.60 7.35
C VAL A 157 7.70 -3.71 8.14
N ARG A 158 7.24 -3.90 9.39
CA ARG A 158 7.66 -5.02 10.24
C ARG A 158 6.45 -5.87 10.57
N GLN A 159 6.56 -7.16 10.25
CA GLN A 159 5.58 -8.14 10.68
C GLN A 159 5.74 -8.42 12.18
N THR A 160 4.63 -8.42 12.92
CA THR A 160 4.59 -8.85 14.32
C THR A 160 4.21 -10.32 14.41
N SER A 161 4.81 -11.03 15.38
CA SER A 161 4.75 -12.49 15.49
C SER A 161 3.31 -13.05 15.50
N GLY A 162 3.10 -14.14 14.78
CA GLY A 162 1.96 -15.06 14.91
C GLY A 162 0.73 -14.78 14.06
N GLN A 163 0.51 -13.57 13.55
CA GLN A 163 -0.64 -13.21 12.71
C GLN A 163 -0.20 -12.25 11.60
N LEU A 164 -1.07 -11.99 10.60
CA LEU A 164 -0.87 -10.94 9.60
C LEU A 164 -1.06 -9.54 10.24
N SER A 165 -0.27 -9.30 11.28
CA SER A 165 -0.21 -7.99 11.93
C SER A 165 1.11 -7.34 11.58
N PHE A 166 1.05 -6.07 11.22
CA PHE A 166 2.22 -5.31 10.77
C PHE A 166 2.29 -3.97 11.50
N LYS A 167 3.51 -3.50 11.72
CA LYS A 167 3.78 -2.10 12.01
C LYS A 167 4.48 -1.51 10.80
N ALA A 168 4.04 -0.34 10.38
CA ALA A 168 4.63 0.37 9.26
C ALA A 168 5.02 1.78 9.69
N ALA A 169 6.20 2.22 9.29
CA ALA A 169 6.64 3.60 9.42
C ALA A 169 7.04 4.13 8.04
N GLY A 170 6.68 5.34 7.73
CA GLY A 170 6.94 5.92 6.41
C GLY A 170 7.11 7.42 6.42
N GLU A 171 7.63 7.90 5.30
CA GLU A 171 7.84 9.31 5.04
C GLU A 171 7.38 9.64 3.61
N ALA A 172 6.86 10.86 3.45
CA ALA A 172 6.50 11.43 2.16
C ALA A 172 6.66 12.95 2.19
N VAL A 173 6.65 13.57 1.02
CA VAL A 173 6.64 15.03 0.88
C VAL A 173 5.48 15.43 0.00
N VAL A 174 4.72 16.41 0.46
CA VAL A 174 3.58 17.00 -0.26
C VAL A 174 3.91 18.44 -0.59
N LYS A 175 3.60 18.86 -1.84
CA LYS A 175 3.69 20.26 -2.25
C LYS A 175 2.33 20.91 -2.21
N LEU A 176 2.21 22.01 -1.48
CA LEU A 176 0.94 22.75 -1.37
C LEU A 176 0.44 23.25 -2.73
N SER A 177 1.35 23.67 -3.60
CA SER A 177 1.05 24.13 -4.95
C SER A 177 0.34 23.09 -5.81
N ASP A 178 0.65 21.80 -5.62
CA ASP A 178 0.03 20.71 -6.40
C ASP A 178 -1.48 20.62 -6.12
N TYR A 179 -1.91 21.10 -4.95
CA TYR A 179 -3.30 21.11 -4.50
C TYR A 179 -3.92 22.51 -4.55
N GLU A 180 -3.31 23.42 -5.30
CA GLU A 180 -3.79 24.81 -5.44
C GLU A 180 -3.94 25.51 -4.07
N ILE A 181 -3.11 25.13 -3.09
CA ILE A 181 -3.09 25.73 -1.77
C ILE A 181 -2.04 26.85 -1.78
N PRO A 182 -2.46 28.12 -1.64
CA PRO A 182 -1.52 29.22 -1.52
C PRO A 182 -0.69 29.02 -0.25
N GLN A 183 0.62 29.33 -0.31
CA GLN A 183 1.47 29.23 0.85
C GLN A 183 0.95 30.15 1.98
N PRO A 184 0.51 29.60 3.13
CA PRO A 184 0.01 30.42 4.22
C PRO A 184 1.10 31.36 4.75
N SER A 185 0.73 32.60 5.04
CA SER A 185 1.67 33.57 5.61
C SER A 185 0.96 34.42 6.67
N GLN A 186 1.68 34.72 7.75
CA GLN A 186 1.18 35.57 8.81
C GLN A 186 2.36 36.32 9.49
N PHE A 187 2.25 37.62 9.66
CA PHE A 187 3.28 38.46 10.29
C PHE A 187 4.70 38.28 9.69
N GLY A 188 4.80 38.13 8.36
CA GLY A 188 6.08 37.92 7.66
C GLY A 188 6.62 36.49 7.71
N VAL A 189 6.01 35.60 8.48
CA VAL A 189 6.34 34.18 8.48
C VAL A 189 5.54 33.49 7.38
N LYS A 190 6.22 32.87 6.41
CA LYS A 190 5.63 32.17 5.28
C LYS A 190 5.95 30.69 5.37
N ILE A 191 4.92 29.84 5.23
CA ILE A 191 5.06 28.39 5.18
C ILE A 191 5.74 27.96 3.86
N SER A 192 6.65 26.99 3.92
CA SER A 192 7.25 26.37 2.73
C SER A 192 6.19 25.70 1.84
N ASN A 193 6.47 25.64 0.56
CA ASN A 193 5.63 24.86 -0.37
C ASN A 193 5.69 23.35 -0.06
N GLU A 194 6.80 22.87 0.48
CA GLU A 194 6.98 21.46 0.80
C GLU A 194 6.64 21.19 2.26
N VAL A 195 5.76 20.21 2.48
CA VAL A 195 5.34 19.71 3.78
C VAL A 195 5.81 18.27 3.91
N LYS A 196 6.59 17.98 4.94
CA LYS A 196 7.07 16.64 5.24
C LYS A 196 6.00 15.88 6.03
N LEU A 197 5.74 14.65 5.65
CA LEU A 197 4.85 13.75 6.33
C LEU A 197 5.65 12.61 6.97
N ARG A 198 5.30 12.26 8.20
CA ARG A 198 5.75 11.06 8.87
C ARG A 198 4.53 10.23 9.25
N LEU A 199 4.58 8.94 8.95
CA LEU A 199 3.47 8.03 9.04
C LEU A 199 3.86 6.87 9.96
N GLU A 200 2.99 6.52 10.90
CA GLU A 200 3.16 5.36 11.76
C GLU A 200 1.83 4.61 11.84
N PHE A 201 1.81 3.38 11.35
CA PHE A 201 0.61 2.58 11.24
C PHE A 201 0.77 1.21 11.90
N THR A 202 -0.35 0.70 12.38
CA THR A 202 -0.53 -0.71 12.74
C THR A 202 -1.61 -1.29 11.84
N ALA A 203 -1.31 -2.42 11.20
CA ALA A 203 -2.25 -3.18 10.40
C ALA A 203 -2.58 -4.49 11.10
N ARG A 204 -3.87 -4.85 11.14
CA ARG A 204 -4.36 -6.08 11.77
C ARG A 204 -5.38 -6.76 10.87
N PRO A 205 -5.44 -8.11 10.85
CA PRO A 205 -6.49 -8.81 10.14
C PRO A 205 -7.87 -8.31 10.61
N ARG A 206 -8.79 -8.16 9.65
CA ARG A 206 -10.19 -7.92 10.01
C ARG A 206 -10.70 -9.16 10.76
N PRO A 207 -11.34 -9.01 11.92
CA PRO A 207 -12.04 -10.12 12.55
C PRO A 207 -13.02 -10.74 11.55
N ALA A 208 -12.99 -12.07 11.39
CA ALA A 208 -14.00 -12.75 10.60
C ALA A 208 -15.36 -12.40 11.21
N GLU A 209 -16.24 -11.77 10.44
CA GLU A 209 -17.63 -11.60 10.86
C GLU A 209 -18.18 -13.01 11.09
N SER A 210 -18.45 -13.32 12.33
CA SER A 210 -19.17 -14.53 12.68
C SER A 210 -20.54 -14.41 12.05
N SER A 211 -20.75 -15.11 10.93
CA SER A 211 -22.06 -15.28 10.32
C SER A 211 -22.93 -15.95 11.39
N SER A 212 -23.62 -15.15 12.18
CA SER A 212 -24.71 -15.63 13.01
C SER A 212 -25.82 -16.09 12.05
N LEU A 213 -25.73 -17.34 11.61
CA LEU A 213 -26.87 -18.06 11.08
C LEU A 213 -27.91 -18.09 12.19
N GLY A 214 -28.76 -17.07 12.22
CA GLY A 214 -29.97 -17.05 13.00
C GLY A 214 -30.78 -18.27 12.59
N GLY A 215 -30.72 -19.30 13.43
CA GLY A 215 -31.60 -20.44 13.35
C GLY A 215 -33.03 -19.96 13.49
N VAL A 216 -33.76 -20.00 12.40
CA VAL A 216 -35.22 -19.95 12.43
C VAL A 216 -35.69 -21.27 13.03
N ARG A 217 -36.29 -21.19 14.18
CA ARG A 217 -37.19 -22.22 14.70
C ARG A 217 -38.62 -21.83 14.41
#